data_f44ee0dcb9f70412cb9f0837c28d601f
#
_entry.id   f44ee0dcb9f70412cb9f0837c28d601f
#
_cell.length_a   1.000
_cell.length_b   1.000
_cell.length_c   1.000
_cell.angle_alpha   90.00
_cell.angle_beta   90.00
_cell.angle_gamma   90.00
#
_symmetry.space_group_name_H-M   'P 1'
#
loop_
_entity.id
_entity.type
_entity.pdbx_description
1 polymer ?
#
loop_
_entity_poly.entity_id
_entity_poly.type
_entity_poly.pdbx_seq_one_letter_code
_entity_poly.pdbx_strand_id
1 'polypeptide(L)'
;MAAFEHLVKSYDVGELLDDIASADPPAYLRRCFAEGSAAPALSWPRVQQLAVCAMVLDALINDRDYEIFEHELIADWRMHYAKACAKLKDSAVQALHRILERNRPEDPQAVAELESLVSRLSGAE
;
A
#
# COMPACT_ATOMS: atom_id res chain seq x y z
N MET A 1 -13.72 9.51 -10.63
CA MET A 1 -12.31 9.19 -10.94
C MET A 1 -11.71 8.39 -9.80
N ALA A 2 -11.10 7.25 -10.10
CA ALA A 2 -10.45 6.43 -9.08
C ALA A 2 -9.17 7.11 -8.58
N ALA A 3 -8.99 7.16 -7.27
CA ALA A 3 -7.75 7.63 -6.68
C ALA A 3 -6.62 6.64 -6.97
N PHE A 4 -5.40 7.13 -7.18
CA PHE A 4 -4.21 6.31 -7.39
C PHE A 4 -4.22 5.48 -8.68
N GLU A 5 -4.99 5.91 -9.68
CA GLU A 5 -5.09 5.18 -10.95
C GLU A 5 -3.75 5.03 -11.68
N HIS A 6 -2.84 5.99 -11.52
CA HIS A 6 -1.51 5.91 -12.14
C HIS A 6 -0.62 4.87 -11.47
N LEU A 7 -0.72 4.74 -10.15
CA LEU A 7 0.03 3.73 -9.41
C LEU A 7 -0.43 2.31 -9.71
N VAL A 8 -1.73 2.12 -9.95
CA VAL A 8 -2.28 0.78 -10.14
C VAL A 8 -2.52 0.42 -11.61
N LYS A 9 -2.16 1.29 -12.54
CA LYS A 9 -2.37 1.06 -13.96
C LYS A 9 -1.73 -0.25 -14.40
N SER A 10 -2.53 -1.11 -15.02
CA SER A 10 -2.09 -2.43 -15.53
C SER A 10 -1.58 -3.39 -14.43
N TYR A 11 -1.89 -3.11 -13.18
CA TYR A 11 -1.52 -3.98 -12.06
C TYR A 11 -2.73 -4.84 -11.64
N ASP A 12 -2.49 -6.13 -11.40
CA ASP A 12 -3.55 -7.04 -10.98
C ASP A 12 -3.76 -6.95 -9.46
N VAL A 13 -4.59 -6.01 -9.04
CA VAL A 13 -4.92 -5.78 -7.64
C VAL A 13 -5.64 -6.99 -7.05
N GLY A 14 -6.53 -7.63 -7.82
CA GLY A 14 -7.27 -8.80 -7.34
C GLY A 14 -6.35 -9.96 -6.98
N GLU A 15 -5.34 -10.23 -7.80
CA GLU A 15 -4.36 -11.28 -7.52
C GLU A 15 -3.58 -10.97 -6.24
N LEU A 16 -3.18 -9.73 -6.05
CA LEU A 16 -2.48 -9.33 -4.82
C LEU A 16 -3.36 -9.52 -3.59
N LEU A 17 -4.63 -9.14 -3.67
CA LEU A 17 -5.56 -9.32 -2.55
C LEU A 17 -5.74 -10.81 -2.22
N ASP A 18 -5.79 -11.67 -3.24
CA ASP A 18 -5.86 -13.12 -3.04
C ASP A 18 -4.61 -13.64 -2.34
N ASP A 19 -3.44 -13.15 -2.72
CA ASP A 19 -2.17 -13.52 -2.09
C ASP A 19 -2.15 -13.09 -0.62
N ILE A 20 -2.59 -11.87 -0.32
CA ILE A 20 -2.69 -11.37 1.05
C ILE A 20 -3.67 -12.23 1.87
N ALA A 21 -4.82 -12.57 1.28
CA ALA A 21 -5.82 -13.38 1.96
C ALA A 21 -5.35 -14.81 2.23
N SER A 22 -4.53 -15.37 1.34
CA SER A 22 -3.99 -16.72 1.49
C SER A 22 -2.92 -16.82 2.56
N ALA A 23 -2.27 -15.71 2.87
CA ALA A 23 -1.32 -15.60 3.96
C ALA A 23 -2.00 -14.92 5.16
N ASP A 24 -1.28 -14.68 6.24
CA ASP A 24 -1.78 -13.85 7.32
C ASP A 24 -1.63 -12.39 6.88
N PRO A 25 -2.72 -11.60 6.71
CA PRO A 25 -2.61 -10.25 6.19
C PRO A 25 -1.60 -9.34 6.89
N PRO A 26 -1.57 -9.22 8.23
CA PRO A 26 -0.54 -8.40 8.88
C PRO A 26 0.88 -8.87 8.60
N ALA A 27 1.10 -10.18 8.58
CA ALA A 27 2.41 -10.74 8.31
C ALA A 27 2.85 -10.49 6.87
N TYR A 28 1.93 -10.63 5.92
CA TYR A 28 2.20 -10.34 4.51
C TYR A 28 2.61 -8.88 4.32
N LEU A 29 1.83 -7.96 4.87
CA LEU A 29 2.12 -6.53 4.76
C LEU A 29 3.46 -6.17 5.42
N ARG A 30 3.73 -6.70 6.60
CA ARG A 30 4.98 -6.46 7.31
C ARG A 30 6.19 -6.90 6.48
N ARG A 31 6.12 -8.10 5.93
CA ARG A 31 7.20 -8.64 5.09
C ARG A 31 7.40 -7.79 3.84
N CYS A 32 6.30 -7.41 3.19
CA CYS A 32 6.35 -6.60 1.98
C CYS A 32 7.04 -5.26 2.22
N PHE A 33 6.68 -4.56 3.28
CA PHE A 33 7.29 -3.27 3.61
C PHE A 33 8.76 -3.42 4.01
N ALA A 34 9.09 -4.45 4.78
CA ALA A 34 10.48 -4.70 5.18
C ALA A 34 11.36 -5.01 3.97
N GLU A 35 10.90 -5.86 3.07
CA GLU A 35 11.64 -6.19 1.84
C GLU A 35 11.78 -4.97 0.94
N GLY A 36 10.73 -4.19 0.81
CA GLY A 36 10.75 -2.96 0.00
C GLY A 36 11.74 -1.94 0.54
N SER A 37 11.83 -1.80 1.86
CA SER A 37 12.77 -0.86 2.48
C SER A 37 14.23 -1.33 2.36
N ALA A 38 14.44 -2.63 2.31
CA ALA A 38 15.79 -3.21 2.25
C ALA A 38 16.34 -3.37 0.84
N ALA A 39 15.48 -3.41 -0.17
CA ALA A 39 15.91 -3.67 -1.55
C ALA A 39 16.81 -2.54 -2.09
N PRO A 40 17.89 -2.86 -2.80
CA PRO A 40 18.76 -1.83 -3.39
C PRO A 40 18.09 -1.09 -4.55
N ALA A 41 17.20 -1.76 -5.28
CA ALA A 41 16.42 -1.18 -6.37
C ALA A 41 15.09 -1.90 -6.48
N LEU A 42 14.07 -1.19 -6.93
CA LEU A 42 12.72 -1.74 -7.08
C LEU A 42 12.26 -1.60 -8.52
N SER A 43 11.76 -2.70 -9.10
CA SER A 43 11.11 -2.67 -10.40
C SER A 43 9.75 -1.96 -10.29
N TRP A 44 9.19 -1.52 -11.41
CA TRP A 44 7.88 -0.88 -11.42
C TRP A 44 6.79 -1.78 -10.82
N PRO A 45 6.69 -3.09 -11.20
CA PRO A 45 5.70 -3.94 -10.55
C PRO A 45 5.87 -4.05 -9.03
N ARG A 46 7.10 -4.00 -8.54
CA ARG A 46 7.36 -4.03 -7.10
C ARG A 46 6.90 -2.74 -6.43
N VAL A 47 7.14 -1.60 -7.08
CA VAL A 47 6.64 -0.30 -6.60
C VAL A 47 5.11 -0.34 -6.53
N GLN A 48 4.45 -0.88 -7.55
CA GLN A 48 2.99 -1.03 -7.55
C GLN A 48 2.51 -1.91 -6.41
N GLN A 49 3.19 -3.03 -6.17
CA GLN A 49 2.85 -3.93 -5.07
C GLN A 49 2.92 -3.21 -3.73
N LEU A 50 4.00 -2.48 -3.49
CA LEU A 50 4.18 -1.72 -2.25
C LEU A 50 3.11 -0.65 -2.09
N ALA A 51 2.77 0.05 -3.18
CA ALA A 51 1.75 1.08 -3.15
C ALA A 51 0.38 0.50 -2.79
N VAL A 52 0.00 -0.64 -3.40
CA VAL A 52 -1.28 -1.28 -3.10
C VAL A 52 -1.28 -1.81 -1.67
N CYS A 53 -0.19 -2.38 -1.19
CA CYS A 53 -0.09 -2.80 0.20
C CYS A 53 -0.27 -1.63 1.17
N ALA A 54 0.29 -0.47 0.84
CA ALA A 54 0.12 0.74 1.65
C ALA A 54 -1.33 1.24 1.61
N MET A 55 -2.02 1.12 0.46
CA MET A 55 -3.44 1.45 0.36
C MET A 55 -4.29 0.52 1.21
N VAL A 56 -3.98 -0.78 1.20
CA VAL A 56 -4.67 -1.75 2.07
C VAL A 56 -4.47 -1.35 3.54
N LEU A 57 -3.25 -1.02 3.92
CA LEU A 57 -2.95 -0.60 5.28
C LEU A 57 -3.77 0.65 5.66
N ASP A 58 -3.78 1.66 4.79
CA ASP A 58 -4.56 2.88 5.03
C ASP A 58 -6.06 2.58 5.18
N ALA A 59 -6.59 1.70 4.34
CA ALA A 59 -7.99 1.30 4.43
C ALA A 59 -8.30 0.63 5.78
N LEU A 60 -7.36 -0.16 6.30
CA LEU A 60 -7.58 -0.91 7.53
C LEU A 60 -7.42 -0.04 8.79
N ILE A 61 -6.43 0.84 8.82
CA ILE A 61 -6.12 1.60 10.04
C ILE A 61 -6.79 2.97 10.09
N ASN A 62 -7.13 3.56 8.93
CA ASN A 62 -7.72 4.89 8.84
C ASN A 62 -9.17 4.87 8.36
N ASP A 63 -9.76 3.69 8.23
CA ASP A 63 -11.16 3.52 7.85
C ASP A 63 -11.50 4.20 6.51
N ARG A 64 -10.59 4.10 5.53
CA ARG A 64 -10.79 4.66 4.20
C ARG A 64 -11.28 3.62 3.23
N ASP A 65 -12.12 4.04 2.28
CA ASP A 65 -12.58 3.20 1.19
C ASP A 65 -11.83 3.53 -0.08
N TYR A 66 -11.40 2.48 -0.79
CA TYR A 66 -10.79 2.59 -2.11
C TYR A 66 -11.65 1.83 -3.11
N GLU A 67 -11.95 2.45 -4.24
CA GLU A 67 -12.81 1.84 -5.26
C GLU A 67 -12.25 0.51 -5.80
N ILE A 68 -10.93 0.36 -5.79
CA ILE A 68 -10.27 -0.83 -6.31
C ILE A 68 -10.38 -2.04 -5.38
N PHE A 69 -10.84 -1.84 -4.14
CA PHE A 69 -10.96 -2.93 -3.18
C PHE A 69 -12.42 -3.34 -2.98
N GLU A 70 -12.63 -4.64 -2.81
CA GLU A 70 -13.93 -5.15 -2.45
C GLU A 70 -14.29 -4.71 -1.03
N HIS A 71 -15.40 -4.01 -0.91
CA HIS A 71 -15.81 -3.40 0.36
C HIS A 71 -15.97 -4.42 1.49
N GLU A 72 -16.60 -5.56 1.20
CA GLU A 72 -16.84 -6.59 2.22
C GLU A 72 -15.54 -7.21 2.72
N LEU A 73 -14.59 -7.44 1.82
CA LEU A 73 -13.29 -7.99 2.17
C LEU A 73 -12.53 -7.04 3.11
N ILE A 74 -12.50 -5.76 2.76
CA ILE A 74 -11.81 -4.76 3.58
C ILE A 74 -12.50 -4.60 4.93
N ALA A 75 -13.82 -4.62 4.98
CA ALA A 75 -14.56 -4.54 6.23
C ALA A 75 -14.23 -5.71 7.16
N ASP A 76 -14.15 -6.92 6.61
CA ASP A 76 -13.76 -8.10 7.36
C ASP A 76 -12.34 -8.00 7.90
N TRP A 77 -11.39 -7.61 7.05
CA TRP A 77 -9.99 -7.44 7.47
C TRP A 77 -9.83 -6.33 8.50
N ARG A 78 -10.57 -5.25 8.35
CA ARG A 78 -10.56 -4.16 9.32
C ARG A 78 -11.00 -4.65 10.69
N MET A 79 -12.06 -5.44 10.74
CA MET A 79 -12.57 -6.01 11.99
C MET A 79 -11.53 -6.90 12.67
N HIS A 80 -10.81 -7.72 11.91
CA HIS A 80 -9.91 -8.73 12.46
C HIS A 80 -8.47 -8.26 12.62
N TYR A 81 -8.01 -7.32 11.77
CA TYR A 81 -6.57 -7.05 11.64
C TYR A 81 -6.16 -5.59 11.83
N ALA A 82 -7.09 -4.66 11.99
CA ALA A 82 -6.74 -3.23 12.07
C ALA A 82 -5.75 -2.94 13.20
N LYS A 83 -5.96 -3.53 14.35
CA LYS A 83 -5.10 -3.31 15.51
C LYS A 83 -3.68 -3.81 15.28
N ALA A 84 -3.54 -5.00 14.71
CA ALA A 84 -2.22 -5.56 14.38
C ALA A 84 -1.54 -4.75 13.27
N CYS A 85 -2.32 -4.30 12.28
CA CYS A 85 -1.79 -3.52 11.16
C CYS A 85 -1.39 -2.11 11.56
N ALA A 86 -1.98 -1.54 12.60
CA ALA A 86 -1.63 -0.20 13.06
C ALA A 86 -0.14 -0.07 13.41
N LYS A 87 0.49 -1.16 13.80
CA LYS A 87 1.91 -1.20 14.12
C LYS A 87 2.81 -1.10 12.89
N LEU A 88 2.25 -1.26 11.69
CA LEU A 88 3.01 -1.28 10.44
C LEU A 88 3.09 0.10 9.78
N LYS A 89 2.45 1.09 10.33
CA LYS A 89 2.36 2.43 9.76
C LYS A 89 3.74 3.01 9.41
N ASP A 90 4.66 2.98 10.37
CA ASP A 90 6.00 3.54 10.16
C ASP A 90 6.77 2.79 9.08
N SER A 91 6.66 1.46 9.06
CA SER A 91 7.30 0.64 8.03
C SER A 91 6.78 0.95 6.64
N ALA A 92 5.47 1.16 6.52
CA ALA A 92 4.86 1.52 5.24
C ALA A 92 5.34 2.90 4.77
N VAL A 93 5.35 3.88 5.68
CA VAL A 93 5.81 5.24 5.36
C VAL A 93 7.28 5.21 4.92
N GLN A 94 8.14 4.45 5.61
CA GLN A 94 9.54 4.32 5.23
C GLN A 94 9.69 3.70 3.83
N ALA A 95 8.93 2.67 3.52
CA ALA A 95 8.98 2.04 2.20
C ALA A 95 8.57 3.02 1.10
N LEU A 96 7.52 3.80 1.32
CA LEU A 96 7.07 4.80 0.36
C LEU A 96 8.10 5.93 0.17
N HIS A 97 8.70 6.41 1.25
CA HIS A 97 9.76 7.42 1.16
C HIS A 97 10.95 6.90 0.36
N ARG A 98 11.30 5.63 0.55
CA ARG A 98 12.39 5.03 -0.20
C ARG A 98 12.09 4.99 -1.71
N ILE A 99 10.85 4.69 -2.07
CA ILE A 99 10.44 4.75 -3.48
C ILE A 99 10.65 6.16 -4.02
N LEU A 100 10.19 7.17 -3.29
CA LEU A 100 10.30 8.56 -3.72
C LEU A 100 11.75 9.05 -3.82
N GLU A 101 12.62 8.55 -2.95
CA GLU A 101 14.03 8.97 -2.93
C GLU A 101 14.90 8.22 -3.93
N ARG A 102 14.69 6.91 -4.09
CA ARG A 102 15.61 6.06 -4.84
C ARG A 102 15.01 5.40 -6.07
N ASN A 103 13.71 5.28 -6.12
CA ASN A 103 13.00 4.61 -7.21
C ASN A 103 11.85 5.47 -7.70
N ARG A 104 12.06 6.78 -7.69
CA ARG A 104 11.01 7.75 -8.03
C ARG A 104 10.45 7.48 -9.43
N PRO A 105 9.12 7.32 -9.57
CA PRO A 105 8.51 7.11 -10.86
C PRO A 105 8.76 8.28 -11.81
N GLU A 106 8.80 7.99 -13.12
CA GLU A 106 8.94 9.04 -14.13
C GLU A 106 7.64 9.83 -14.29
N ASP A 107 6.49 9.17 -14.06
CA ASP A 107 5.19 9.80 -14.18
C ASP A 107 4.94 10.74 -12.98
N PRO A 108 4.80 12.06 -13.21
CA PRO A 108 4.54 13.00 -12.11
C PRO A 108 3.24 12.71 -11.37
N GLN A 109 2.25 12.12 -12.04
CA GLN A 109 0.98 11.76 -11.41
C GLN A 109 1.19 10.61 -10.41
N ALA A 110 1.99 9.62 -10.78
CA ALA A 110 2.32 8.53 -9.86
C ALA A 110 3.08 9.04 -8.63
N VAL A 111 3.99 9.99 -8.83
CA VAL A 111 4.71 10.63 -7.71
C VAL A 111 3.73 11.34 -6.78
N ALA A 112 2.80 12.11 -7.33
CA ALA A 112 1.80 12.83 -6.54
C ALA A 112 0.93 11.85 -5.75
N GLU A 113 0.57 10.72 -6.35
CA GLU A 113 -0.21 9.68 -5.68
C GLU A 113 0.56 9.04 -4.52
N LEU A 114 1.85 8.78 -4.72
CA LEU A 114 2.71 8.26 -3.64
C LEU A 114 2.82 9.25 -2.48
N GLU A 115 3.00 10.53 -2.79
CA GLU A 115 3.07 11.57 -1.78
C GLU A 115 1.76 11.70 -1.00
N SER A 116 0.63 11.61 -1.70
CA SER A 116 -0.69 11.62 -1.08
C SER A 116 -0.85 10.43 -0.13
N LEU A 117 -0.39 9.26 -0.54
CA LEU A 117 -0.47 8.06 0.27
C LEU A 117 0.38 8.17 1.56
N VAL A 118 1.56 8.75 1.44
CA VAL A 118 2.39 9.05 2.62
C VAL A 118 1.65 9.97 3.57
N SER A 119 1.02 11.03 3.06
CA SER A 119 0.26 11.97 3.88
C SER A 119 -0.90 11.30 4.60
N ARG A 120 -1.63 10.44 3.92
CA ARG A 120 -2.74 9.70 4.51
C ARG A 120 -2.27 8.80 5.66
N LEU A 121 -1.18 8.07 5.43
CA LEU A 121 -0.65 7.14 6.44
C LEU A 121 -0.04 7.87 7.63
N SER A 122 0.63 9.00 7.39
CA SER A 122 1.25 9.76 8.46
C SER A 122 0.27 10.66 9.21
N GLY A 123 -0.97 10.77 8.73
CA GLY A 123 -1.97 11.62 9.36
C GLY A 123 -1.79 13.11 9.09
N ALA A 124 -1.01 13.47 8.07
CA ALA A 124 -0.69 14.85 7.74
C ALA A 124 -1.67 15.49 6.74
N GLU A 125 -2.71 14.79 6.34
CA GLU A 125 -3.65 15.33 5.37
C GLU A 125 -4.67 16.28 5.99
#